data_41bb62177d141c69c3288b1086c57210
#
_entry.id   41bb62177d141c69c3288b1086c57210
#
_cell.length_a   1.000
_cell.length_b   1.000
_cell.length_c   1.000
_cell.angle_alpha   90.00
_cell.angle_beta   90.00
_cell.angle_gamma   90.00
#
_symmetry.space_group_name_H-M   'P 1'
#
loop_
_entity.id
_entity.type
_entity.pdbx_description
1 polymer ?
#
loop_
_entity_poly.entity_id
_entity_poly.type
_entity_poly.pdbx_seq_one_letter_code
_entity_poly.pdbx_strand_id
1 'polypeptide(L)'
;MLFRSIILQGRQWFLLTDSPRRYRHRKYVSQLFQNLQKIPPQDSQLHCKSHKLMIYNDIIQNCHPGGFHLLPLGQRVLEKLIKVIDEELDTIGAQKICMPTLALASLWKKTDRWDSAGAELFRLKDRHKQDYCLGPTHEELVTDLISKMGNNLSYKKLPVKLYQISRKFRDEMHPRHGLLRSREFEMKDLYTFDTTEENAKKTYEEVCQVYENIFNRLGLQFKKVIGATGNIGGKLSHEFLLQSDIGEDTIKVCTSCQYGRNIEVEDPSVRENKCPSCGSGLDKMSAIEVGHSFLLGTKYSEILGSTYKDKNAKNIVTHMGCYGLGVTRILQAGIEVLSEDEAIRWPKIISPYQICIIPQMKGYMEDKFMELSNKLYDEIVAVPNLRGEVVIDDRTKFTVGNRLSQANRLGYPYVVVIGKSAIDEEPKYELQDIYNKTTDFLSSSQIISKLSQIKTT
;
A
#
# COMPACT_ATOMS: atom_id res chain seq x y z
N MET A 1 26.07 -15.45 -63.24
CA MET A 1 27.50 -15.86 -63.27
C MET A 1 28.34 -14.70 -62.79
N LEU A 2 28.90 -14.81 -61.62
CA LEU A 2 30.22 -14.37 -61.18
C LEU A 2 30.24 -14.34 -59.64
N PHE A 3 30.80 -15.42 -59.10
CA PHE A 3 31.23 -15.52 -57.72
C PHE A 3 32.37 -14.51 -57.47
N ARG A 4 32.26 -13.70 -56.44
CA ARG A 4 33.41 -13.05 -55.80
C ARG A 4 33.49 -13.46 -54.34
N SER A 5 34.56 -14.21 -54.08
CA SER A 5 35.09 -14.53 -52.78
C SER A 5 35.35 -13.27 -51.97
N ILE A 6 34.84 -13.19 -50.75
CA ILE A 6 35.27 -12.19 -49.78
C ILE A 6 35.99 -12.93 -48.66
N ILE A 7 37.23 -12.59 -48.54
CA ILE A 7 38.20 -13.03 -47.51
C ILE A 7 37.70 -12.53 -46.14
N LEU A 8 37.57 -13.49 -45.21
CA LEU A 8 37.38 -13.24 -43.78
C LEU A 8 38.70 -12.74 -43.18
N GLN A 9 38.80 -11.43 -42.96
CA GLN A 9 39.76 -10.89 -42.01
C GLN A 9 39.11 -10.77 -40.64
N GLY A 10 39.68 -11.47 -39.62
CA GLY A 10 39.24 -11.43 -38.24
C GLY A 10 39.33 -10.04 -37.66
N ARG A 11 38.18 -9.47 -37.31
CA ARG A 11 38.07 -8.32 -36.40
C ARG A 11 37.52 -8.85 -35.08
N GLN A 12 38.41 -8.88 -34.10
CA GLN A 12 38.03 -8.98 -32.70
C GLN A 12 37.07 -7.81 -32.39
N TRP A 13 35.78 -8.12 -32.17
CA TRP A 13 34.85 -7.18 -31.58
C TRP A 13 35.18 -7.07 -30.09
N PHE A 14 35.93 -6.04 -29.73
CA PHE A 14 35.89 -5.52 -28.37
C PHE A 14 34.47 -5.04 -28.09
N LEU A 15 33.74 -5.84 -27.33
CA LEU A 15 32.53 -5.38 -26.68
C LEU A 15 32.95 -4.31 -25.67
N LEU A 16 33.00 -3.06 -26.12
CA LEU A 16 32.94 -1.91 -25.26
C LEU A 16 31.55 -1.92 -24.61
N THR A 17 31.45 -2.55 -23.46
CA THR A 17 30.33 -2.38 -22.53
C THR A 17 30.43 -1.00 -21.89
N ASP A 18 30.42 0.05 -22.68
CA ASP A 18 30.05 1.37 -22.22
C ASP A 18 28.52 1.40 -22.15
N SER A 19 27.98 0.84 -21.07
CA SER A 19 26.62 1.20 -20.71
C SER A 19 26.58 2.73 -20.61
N PRO A 20 25.67 3.43 -21.32
CA PRO A 20 25.59 4.87 -21.22
C PRO A 20 25.50 5.21 -19.74
N ARG A 21 26.46 6.01 -19.22
CA ARG A 21 26.35 6.60 -17.91
C ARG A 21 25.07 7.40 -17.93
N ARG A 22 23.94 6.77 -17.55
CA ARG A 22 22.72 7.52 -17.25
C ARG A 22 23.16 8.53 -16.21
N TYR A 23 23.06 9.81 -16.53
CA TYR A 23 23.24 10.90 -15.57
C TYR A 23 22.35 10.57 -14.38
N ARG A 24 22.93 10.01 -13.33
CA ARG A 24 22.20 9.71 -12.10
C ARG A 24 22.01 11.04 -11.40
N HIS A 25 20.82 11.63 -11.60
CA HIS A 25 20.44 12.83 -10.89
C HIS A 25 20.36 12.51 -9.40
N ARG A 26 21.28 13.08 -8.61
CA ARG A 26 21.23 12.97 -7.16
C ARG A 26 19.96 13.65 -6.66
N LYS A 27 19.33 13.09 -5.63
CA LYS A 27 18.12 13.64 -5.03
C LYS A 27 18.50 14.61 -3.91
N TYR A 28 18.03 15.84 -4.02
CA TYR A 28 18.27 16.90 -3.03
C TYR A 28 16.96 17.34 -2.38
N VAL A 29 17.00 17.59 -1.07
CA VAL A 29 15.80 18.03 -0.32
C VAL A 29 15.33 19.40 -0.82
N SER A 30 16.25 20.30 -1.20
CA SER A 30 15.87 21.62 -1.77
C SER A 30 15.05 21.53 -3.06
N GLN A 31 15.10 20.40 -3.76
CA GLN A 31 14.37 20.14 -5.01
C GLN A 31 13.05 19.40 -4.80
N LEU A 32 12.78 18.94 -3.57
CA LEU A 32 11.50 18.30 -3.27
C LEU A 32 10.41 19.36 -3.21
N PHE A 33 9.27 19.04 -3.80
CA PHE A 33 8.07 19.84 -3.62
C PHE A 33 7.51 19.61 -2.21
N GLN A 34 8.03 20.36 -1.25
CA GLN A 34 7.73 20.22 0.16
C GLN A 34 7.93 21.54 0.92
N ASN A 35 6.95 21.91 1.73
CA ASN A 35 7.00 23.09 2.59
C ASN A 35 6.55 22.70 4.00
N LEU A 36 7.49 22.27 4.83
CA LEU A 36 7.21 21.83 6.21
C LEU A 36 6.60 22.97 7.03
N GLN A 37 5.38 22.79 7.47
CA GLN A 37 4.68 23.76 8.32
C GLN A 37 4.91 23.45 9.80
N LYS A 38 4.81 24.46 10.66
CA LYS A 38 4.85 24.24 12.10
C LYS A 38 3.61 23.49 12.56
N ILE A 39 3.82 22.37 13.27
CA ILE A 39 2.69 21.61 13.86
C ILE A 39 2.18 22.39 15.07
N PRO A 40 0.90 22.83 15.11
CA PRO A 40 0.34 23.48 16.26
C PRO A 40 0.20 22.45 17.41
N PRO A 41 0.44 22.86 18.67
CA PRO A 41 0.26 21.99 19.83
C PRO A 41 -1.18 21.43 19.95
N GLN A 42 -2.17 22.27 19.66
CA GLN A 42 -3.58 21.89 19.58
C GLN A 42 -4.14 22.33 18.23
N ASP A 43 -4.85 21.43 17.56
CA ASP A 43 -5.58 21.70 16.34
C ASP A 43 -7.03 21.28 16.56
N SER A 44 -7.93 22.26 16.62
CA SER A 44 -9.35 22.00 16.83
C SER A 44 -10.06 21.35 15.64
N GLN A 45 -9.41 21.29 14.48
CA GLN A 45 -9.97 20.74 13.25
C GLN A 45 -9.40 19.35 12.91
N LEU A 46 -8.19 19.04 13.35
CA LEU A 46 -7.48 17.80 13.03
C LEU A 46 -7.23 16.97 14.31
N HIS A 47 -8.25 16.21 14.72
CA HIS A 47 -8.16 15.35 15.92
C HIS A 47 -7.37 14.07 15.68
N CYS A 48 -7.26 13.61 14.43
CA CYS A 48 -6.53 12.40 14.05
C CYS A 48 -5.04 12.73 13.91
N LYS A 49 -4.18 12.03 14.66
CA LYS A 49 -2.73 12.24 14.67
C LYS A 49 -2.11 12.08 13.28
N SER A 50 -2.41 10.98 12.59
CA SER A 50 -1.89 10.73 11.25
C SER A 50 -2.33 11.79 10.25
N HIS A 51 -3.58 12.22 10.28
CA HIS A 51 -4.09 13.28 9.40
C HIS A 51 -3.33 14.59 9.61
N LYS A 52 -3.18 15.01 10.88
CA LYS A 52 -2.37 16.17 11.28
C LYS A 52 -0.94 16.06 10.76
N LEU A 53 -0.27 14.94 11.01
CA LEU A 53 1.11 14.70 10.55
C LEU A 53 1.21 14.75 9.02
N MET A 54 0.26 14.18 8.29
CA MET A 54 0.28 14.16 6.83
C MET A 54 0.07 15.55 6.22
N ILE A 55 -0.82 16.37 6.76
CA ILE A 55 -1.04 17.74 6.29
C ILE A 55 0.18 18.63 6.57
N TYR A 56 0.67 18.68 7.82
CA TYR A 56 1.76 19.58 8.21
C TYR A 56 3.14 19.17 7.69
N ASN A 57 3.27 17.98 7.14
CA ASN A 57 4.47 17.47 6.48
C ASN A 57 4.38 17.41 4.95
N ASP A 58 3.35 18.03 4.36
CA ASP A 58 3.12 18.01 2.91
C ASP A 58 3.15 16.58 2.31
N ILE A 59 2.50 15.66 2.98
CA ILE A 59 2.26 14.30 2.46
C ILE A 59 0.96 14.28 1.65
N ILE A 60 -0.07 14.98 2.17
CA ILE A 60 -1.35 15.22 1.50
C ILE A 60 -1.76 16.69 1.64
N GLN A 61 -2.64 17.12 0.75
CA GLN A 61 -3.30 18.42 0.82
C GLN A 61 -4.80 18.27 0.52
N ASN A 62 -5.64 19.00 1.25
CA ASN A 62 -7.07 19.02 1.00
C ASN A 62 -7.37 19.63 -0.38
N CYS A 63 -8.24 18.97 -1.15
CA CYS A 63 -8.80 19.48 -2.40
C CYS A 63 -10.24 19.93 -2.19
N HIS A 64 -11.07 19.03 -1.67
CA HIS A 64 -12.46 19.25 -1.30
C HIS A 64 -12.83 18.26 -0.17
N PRO A 65 -14.01 18.39 0.46
CA PRO A 65 -14.43 17.46 1.52
C PRO A 65 -14.38 16.00 1.06
N GLY A 66 -13.47 15.21 1.68
CA GLY A 66 -13.25 13.80 1.32
C GLY A 66 -12.38 13.55 0.07
N GLY A 67 -11.79 14.59 -0.52
CA GLY A 67 -10.84 14.48 -1.62
C GLY A 67 -9.49 15.12 -1.31
N PHE A 68 -8.40 14.43 -1.60
CA PHE A 68 -7.04 14.83 -1.23
C PHE A 68 -6.07 14.72 -2.42
N HIS A 69 -5.18 15.71 -2.54
CA HIS A 69 -3.97 15.54 -3.32
C HIS A 69 -2.97 14.71 -2.52
N LEU A 70 -2.43 13.65 -3.12
CA LEU A 70 -1.21 13.01 -2.64
C LEU A 70 -0.01 13.80 -3.21
N LEU A 71 0.78 14.39 -2.32
CA LEU A 71 1.96 15.14 -2.72
C LEU A 71 3.14 14.19 -3.00
N PRO A 72 4.26 14.63 -3.59
CA PRO A 72 5.28 13.72 -4.11
C PRO A 72 5.80 12.67 -3.12
N LEU A 73 5.99 13.02 -1.83
CA LEU A 73 6.40 12.03 -0.83
C LEU A 73 5.27 11.04 -0.52
N GLY A 74 4.03 11.50 -0.41
CA GLY A 74 2.87 10.64 -0.21
C GLY A 74 2.65 9.69 -1.38
N GLN A 75 2.75 10.19 -2.62
CA GLN A 75 2.65 9.39 -3.84
C GLN A 75 3.75 8.32 -3.88
N ARG A 76 4.99 8.70 -3.54
CA ARG A 76 6.11 7.75 -3.49
C ARG A 76 5.89 6.61 -2.48
N VAL A 77 5.34 6.91 -1.31
CA VAL A 77 4.99 5.89 -0.30
C VAL A 77 3.86 5.00 -0.79
N LEU A 78 2.84 5.57 -1.45
CA LEU A 78 1.74 4.81 -2.04
C LEU A 78 2.26 3.82 -3.10
N GLU A 79 3.15 4.25 -4.00
CA GLU A 79 3.75 3.38 -5.02
C GLU A 79 4.55 2.22 -4.40
N LYS A 80 5.30 2.47 -3.33
CA LYS A 80 6.00 1.42 -2.58
C LYS A 80 5.03 0.44 -1.92
N LEU A 81 3.94 0.93 -1.33
CA LEU A 81 2.91 0.08 -0.74
C LEU A 81 2.24 -0.79 -1.82
N ILE A 82 1.92 -0.20 -2.96
CA ILE A 82 1.36 -0.93 -4.11
C ILE A 82 2.32 -2.04 -4.55
N LYS A 83 3.61 -1.78 -4.59
CA LYS A 83 4.62 -2.78 -4.97
C LYS A 83 4.66 -3.95 -3.97
N VAL A 84 4.60 -3.70 -2.66
CA VAL A 84 4.49 -4.76 -1.65
C VAL A 84 3.25 -5.62 -1.89
N ILE A 85 2.11 -4.99 -2.17
CA ILE A 85 0.85 -5.70 -2.45
C ILE A 85 0.96 -6.53 -3.74
N ASP A 86 1.51 -5.97 -4.81
CA ASP A 86 1.69 -6.65 -6.09
C ASP A 86 2.59 -7.89 -5.93
N GLU A 87 3.71 -7.77 -5.23
CA GLU A 87 4.65 -8.86 -4.97
C GLU A 87 4.01 -10.02 -4.19
N GLU A 88 3.21 -9.72 -3.17
CA GLU A 88 2.52 -10.77 -2.40
C GLU A 88 1.39 -11.44 -3.21
N LEU A 89 0.65 -10.70 -4.02
CA LEU A 89 -0.38 -11.26 -4.88
C LEU A 89 0.20 -12.12 -6.02
N ASP A 90 1.38 -11.79 -6.51
CA ASP A 90 2.10 -12.60 -7.51
C ASP A 90 2.44 -13.99 -6.97
N THR A 91 2.72 -14.13 -5.67
CA THR A 91 3.03 -15.43 -5.04
C THR A 91 1.93 -16.47 -5.18
N ILE A 92 0.68 -16.04 -5.35
CA ILE A 92 -0.49 -16.90 -5.55
C ILE A 92 -0.95 -16.92 -7.01
N GLY A 93 -0.17 -16.35 -7.94
CA GLY A 93 -0.49 -16.30 -9.37
C GLY A 93 -1.68 -15.40 -9.71
N ALA A 94 -1.99 -14.38 -8.87
CA ALA A 94 -3.02 -13.40 -9.18
C ALA A 94 -2.54 -12.46 -10.31
N GLN A 95 -3.43 -12.14 -11.25
CA GLN A 95 -3.08 -11.35 -12.43
C GLN A 95 -3.69 -9.96 -12.35
N LYS A 96 -2.85 -8.95 -12.58
CA LYS A 96 -3.26 -7.55 -12.54
C LYS A 96 -3.99 -7.15 -13.82
N ILE A 97 -5.16 -6.54 -13.66
CA ILE A 97 -5.97 -5.97 -14.75
C ILE A 97 -6.31 -4.51 -14.46
N CYS A 98 -6.92 -3.85 -15.41
CA CYS A 98 -7.50 -2.52 -15.23
C CYS A 98 -8.92 -2.51 -15.79
N MET A 99 -9.90 -2.25 -14.95
CA MET A 99 -11.31 -2.13 -15.33
C MET A 99 -11.75 -0.66 -15.29
N PRO A 100 -12.72 -0.26 -16.14
CA PRO A 100 -13.29 1.07 -16.09
C PRO A 100 -13.92 1.37 -14.73
N THR A 101 -13.67 2.56 -14.20
CA THR A 101 -14.34 3.05 -12.97
C THR A 101 -15.77 3.49 -13.25
N LEU A 102 -16.04 3.96 -14.49
CA LEU A 102 -17.37 4.33 -14.94
C LEU A 102 -18.14 3.06 -15.30
N ALA A 103 -19.13 2.70 -14.48
CA ALA A 103 -19.91 1.48 -14.60
C ALA A 103 -21.33 1.74 -15.11
N LEU A 104 -21.83 0.89 -15.98
CA LEU A 104 -23.21 0.96 -16.49
C LEU A 104 -24.21 0.58 -15.38
N ALA A 105 -25.23 1.40 -15.19
CA ALA A 105 -26.32 1.14 -14.25
C ALA A 105 -27.04 -0.18 -14.52
N SER A 106 -27.09 -0.65 -15.78
CA SER A 106 -27.76 -1.90 -16.14
C SER A 106 -27.15 -3.13 -15.48
N LEU A 107 -25.83 -3.16 -15.23
CA LEU A 107 -25.18 -4.26 -14.51
C LEU A 107 -25.56 -4.23 -13.02
N TRP A 108 -25.54 -3.05 -12.41
CA TRP A 108 -25.90 -2.84 -11.01
C TRP A 108 -27.39 -3.11 -10.73
N LYS A 109 -28.27 -2.79 -11.70
CA LYS A 109 -29.70 -3.11 -11.63
C LYS A 109 -29.98 -4.62 -11.69
N LYS A 110 -29.18 -5.39 -12.46
CA LYS A 110 -29.32 -6.85 -12.52
C LYS A 110 -29.01 -7.52 -11.16
N THR A 111 -28.12 -6.97 -10.38
CA THR A 111 -27.71 -7.49 -9.07
C THR A 111 -28.47 -6.85 -7.91
N ASP A 112 -29.49 -6.05 -8.19
CA ASP A 112 -30.29 -5.26 -7.23
C ASP A 112 -29.46 -4.28 -6.38
N ARG A 113 -28.18 -4.05 -6.75
CA ARG A 113 -27.28 -3.16 -6.02
C ARG A 113 -27.42 -1.70 -6.44
N TRP A 114 -28.09 -1.41 -7.55
CA TRP A 114 -28.34 -0.02 -7.95
C TRP A 114 -29.14 0.74 -6.90
N ASP A 115 -30.15 0.11 -6.33
CA ASP A 115 -31.03 0.74 -5.33
C ASP A 115 -30.55 0.45 -3.89
N SER A 116 -30.09 -0.77 -3.60
CA SER A 116 -29.64 -1.17 -2.26
C SER A 116 -28.34 -0.50 -1.80
N ALA A 117 -27.48 -0.03 -2.72
CA ALA A 117 -26.31 0.76 -2.38
C ALA A 117 -26.66 2.18 -1.85
N GLY A 118 -27.92 2.59 -1.98
CA GLY A 118 -28.44 3.82 -1.41
C GLY A 118 -27.77 5.10 -1.91
N ALA A 119 -27.57 6.05 -0.99
CA ALA A 119 -27.00 7.35 -1.28
C ALA A 119 -25.47 7.34 -1.43
N GLU A 120 -24.79 6.26 -1.02
CA GLU A 120 -23.35 6.16 -1.14
C GLU A 120 -22.85 5.98 -2.59
N LEU A 121 -23.75 5.64 -3.51
CA LEU A 121 -23.42 5.43 -4.91
C LEU A 121 -23.46 6.75 -5.69
N PHE A 122 -22.32 7.21 -6.19
CA PHE A 122 -22.26 8.34 -7.14
C PHE A 122 -22.91 7.95 -8.47
N ARG A 123 -24.11 8.49 -8.75
CA ARG A 123 -24.86 8.26 -9.98
C ARG A 123 -24.74 9.45 -10.91
N LEU A 124 -24.61 9.19 -12.20
CA LEU A 124 -24.48 10.21 -13.23
C LEU A 124 -25.15 9.77 -14.54
N LYS A 125 -25.44 10.74 -15.39
CA LYS A 125 -25.99 10.50 -16.72
C LYS A 125 -25.03 11.05 -17.77
N ASP A 126 -24.86 10.31 -18.85
CA ASP A 126 -24.14 10.80 -20.02
C ASP A 126 -25.01 11.73 -20.89
N ARG A 127 -24.44 12.23 -22.00
CA ARG A 127 -25.17 13.11 -22.96
C ARG A 127 -26.35 12.42 -23.64
N HIS A 128 -26.36 11.08 -23.68
CA HIS A 128 -27.44 10.27 -24.22
C HIS A 128 -28.48 9.89 -23.15
N LYS A 129 -28.37 10.46 -21.93
CA LYS A 129 -29.22 10.16 -20.77
C LYS A 129 -29.09 8.72 -20.27
N GLN A 130 -28.01 8.03 -20.66
CA GLN A 130 -27.67 6.72 -20.13
C GLN A 130 -27.18 6.84 -18.68
N ASP A 131 -27.71 6.01 -17.79
CA ASP A 131 -27.33 5.98 -16.39
C ASP A 131 -26.01 5.22 -16.19
N TYR A 132 -25.14 5.82 -15.38
CA TYR A 132 -23.86 5.27 -14.93
C TYR A 132 -23.68 5.51 -13.44
N CYS A 133 -22.68 4.84 -12.84
CA CYS A 133 -22.14 5.17 -11.54
C CYS A 133 -20.61 5.19 -11.57
N LEU A 134 -20.02 5.88 -10.60
CA LEU A 134 -18.61 5.71 -10.26
C LEU A 134 -18.50 4.51 -9.33
N GLY A 135 -17.70 3.50 -9.73
CA GLY A 135 -17.64 2.21 -9.04
C GLY A 135 -17.08 2.34 -7.61
N PRO A 136 -17.85 1.99 -6.58
CA PRO A 136 -17.33 1.81 -5.21
C PRO A 136 -16.60 0.47 -5.04
N THR A 137 -16.86 -0.47 -5.96
CA THR A 137 -16.33 -1.84 -6.06
C THR A 137 -16.69 -2.40 -7.45
N HIS A 138 -16.17 -3.57 -7.86
CA HIS A 138 -16.29 -4.03 -9.26
C HIS A 138 -16.78 -5.49 -9.41
N GLU A 139 -17.58 -6.02 -8.48
CA GLU A 139 -18.13 -7.38 -8.57
C GLU A 139 -18.90 -7.59 -9.88
N GLU A 140 -19.74 -6.62 -10.26
CA GLU A 140 -20.54 -6.69 -11.47
C GLU A 140 -19.68 -6.68 -12.73
N LEU A 141 -18.68 -5.78 -12.80
CA LEU A 141 -17.85 -5.60 -13.98
C LEU A 141 -16.95 -6.81 -14.23
N VAL A 142 -16.32 -7.34 -13.18
CA VAL A 142 -15.45 -8.51 -13.33
C VAL A 142 -16.22 -9.76 -13.66
N THR A 143 -17.43 -9.92 -13.09
CA THR A 143 -18.29 -11.06 -13.41
C THR A 143 -18.81 -11.00 -14.84
N ASP A 144 -19.20 -9.81 -15.33
CA ASP A 144 -19.55 -9.57 -16.74
C ASP A 144 -18.36 -9.84 -17.68
N LEU A 145 -17.13 -9.45 -17.27
CA LEU A 145 -15.92 -9.78 -18.02
C LEU A 145 -15.73 -11.29 -18.18
N ILE A 146 -15.87 -12.07 -17.08
CA ILE A 146 -15.71 -13.52 -17.12
C ILE A 146 -16.85 -14.17 -17.89
N SER A 147 -18.10 -13.68 -17.75
CA SER A 147 -19.26 -14.20 -18.50
C SER A 147 -19.07 -14.07 -20.01
N LYS A 148 -18.44 -12.99 -20.47
CA LYS A 148 -18.11 -12.75 -21.89
C LYS A 148 -17.04 -13.67 -22.45
N MET A 149 -16.23 -14.33 -21.61
CA MET A 149 -15.34 -15.40 -22.06
C MET A 149 -16.12 -16.63 -22.51
N GLY A 150 -17.37 -16.78 -22.06
CA GLY A 150 -18.35 -17.74 -22.52
C GLY A 150 -17.82 -19.18 -22.52
N ASN A 151 -18.07 -19.89 -23.61
CA ASN A 151 -17.67 -21.31 -23.79
C ASN A 151 -16.14 -21.55 -23.79
N ASN A 152 -15.31 -20.50 -23.74
CA ASN A 152 -13.84 -20.62 -23.78
C ASN A 152 -13.24 -20.81 -22.38
N LEU A 153 -13.99 -20.61 -21.29
CA LEU A 153 -13.51 -20.87 -19.95
C LEU A 153 -13.66 -22.35 -19.59
N SER A 154 -12.57 -23.07 -19.56
CA SER A 154 -12.49 -24.47 -19.16
C SER A 154 -12.14 -24.61 -17.67
N TYR A 155 -12.63 -25.69 -17.02
CA TYR A 155 -12.23 -26.04 -15.65
C TYR A 155 -10.71 -26.08 -15.42
N LYS A 156 -9.91 -26.34 -16.46
CA LYS A 156 -8.45 -26.37 -16.39
C LYS A 156 -7.81 -24.97 -16.17
N LYS A 157 -8.55 -23.90 -16.44
CA LYS A 157 -8.11 -22.53 -16.26
C LYS A 157 -8.51 -21.95 -14.90
N LEU A 158 -9.25 -22.70 -14.10
CA LEU A 158 -9.69 -22.29 -12.77
C LEU A 158 -8.74 -22.84 -11.69
N PRO A 159 -8.50 -22.09 -10.59
CA PRO A 159 -9.11 -20.81 -10.30
C PRO A 159 -8.54 -19.65 -11.15
N VAL A 160 -9.42 -18.73 -11.55
CA VAL A 160 -9.02 -17.43 -12.10
C VAL A 160 -8.92 -16.45 -10.94
N LYS A 161 -7.79 -15.73 -10.82
CA LYS A 161 -7.54 -14.73 -9.80
C LYS A 161 -7.15 -13.41 -10.49
N LEU A 162 -8.08 -12.44 -10.51
CA LEU A 162 -7.88 -11.15 -11.16
C LEU A 162 -7.96 -10.03 -10.15
N TYR A 163 -7.00 -9.09 -10.16
CA TYR A 163 -7.04 -7.93 -9.27
C TYR A 163 -6.70 -6.64 -10.01
N GLN A 164 -7.15 -5.55 -9.44
CA GLN A 164 -6.74 -4.21 -9.82
C GLN A 164 -6.41 -3.37 -8.60
N ILE A 165 -5.65 -2.31 -8.81
CA ILE A 165 -5.47 -1.22 -7.86
C ILE A 165 -5.93 0.03 -8.59
N SER A 166 -7.03 0.60 -8.14
CA SER A 166 -7.69 1.70 -8.83
C SER A 166 -8.50 2.56 -7.87
N ARG A 167 -8.83 3.76 -8.33
CA ARG A 167 -9.68 4.66 -7.56
C ARG A 167 -11.10 4.12 -7.45
N LYS A 168 -11.64 4.22 -6.24
CA LYS A 168 -13.02 3.94 -5.91
C LYS A 168 -13.69 5.19 -5.38
N PHE A 169 -15.01 5.23 -5.51
CA PHE A 169 -15.82 6.40 -5.18
C PHE A 169 -16.98 6.00 -4.29
N ARG A 170 -17.12 6.67 -3.15
CA ARG A 170 -18.25 6.53 -2.24
C ARG A 170 -18.71 7.91 -1.80
N ASP A 171 -20.00 8.22 -1.95
CA ASP A 171 -20.54 9.52 -1.51
C ASP A 171 -20.75 9.52 0.00
N GLU A 172 -19.62 9.53 0.71
CA GLU A 172 -19.60 9.60 2.16
C GLU A 172 -20.26 10.89 2.64
N MET A 173 -21.29 10.76 3.48
CA MET A 173 -22.01 11.92 4.01
C MET A 173 -21.10 12.76 4.92
N HIS A 174 -20.27 12.10 5.73
CA HIS A 174 -19.36 12.73 6.69
C HIS A 174 -17.93 12.25 6.50
N PRO A 175 -17.23 12.70 5.43
CA PRO A 175 -15.82 12.35 5.26
C PRO A 175 -15.00 12.95 6.40
N ARG A 176 -14.13 12.14 7.00
CA ARG A 176 -13.35 12.53 8.18
C ARG A 176 -12.05 11.76 8.29
N HIS A 177 -11.16 12.24 9.14
CA HIS A 177 -9.88 11.60 9.41
C HIS A 177 -9.00 11.38 8.16
N GLY A 178 -9.01 12.33 7.21
CA GLY A 178 -8.14 12.29 6.02
C GLY A 178 -8.47 11.12 5.10
N LEU A 179 -7.47 10.29 4.79
CA LEU A 179 -7.60 9.14 3.89
C LEU A 179 -8.28 7.92 4.55
N LEU A 180 -8.59 7.95 5.86
CA LEU A 180 -9.27 6.85 6.52
C LEU A 180 -10.73 6.75 6.07
N ARG A 181 -11.40 7.89 5.88
CA ARG A 181 -12.78 7.96 5.38
C ARG A 181 -12.95 9.09 4.36
N SER A 182 -12.54 8.81 3.15
CA SER A 182 -12.58 9.74 2.00
C SER A 182 -13.62 9.30 0.97
N ARG A 183 -14.00 10.24 0.07
CA ARG A 183 -14.95 9.97 -1.03
C ARG A 183 -14.31 9.36 -2.25
N GLU A 184 -13.03 9.65 -2.45
CA GLU A 184 -12.18 9.10 -3.50
C GLU A 184 -10.93 8.51 -2.86
N PHE A 185 -10.61 7.23 -3.15
CA PHE A 185 -9.51 6.51 -2.52
C PHE A 185 -8.98 5.38 -3.41
N GLU A 186 -7.74 4.99 -3.20
CA GLU A 186 -7.16 3.82 -3.88
C GLU A 186 -7.53 2.53 -3.13
N MET A 187 -8.09 1.57 -3.88
CA MET A 187 -8.40 0.23 -3.38
C MET A 187 -7.74 -0.83 -4.26
N LYS A 188 -7.13 -1.83 -3.64
CA LYS A 188 -6.86 -3.10 -4.29
C LYS A 188 -8.09 -3.98 -4.11
N ASP A 189 -8.71 -4.37 -5.20
CA ASP A 189 -9.80 -5.33 -5.24
C ASP A 189 -9.39 -6.54 -6.08
N LEU A 190 -9.44 -7.72 -5.47
CA LEU A 190 -9.18 -9.00 -6.10
C LEU A 190 -10.46 -9.80 -6.14
N TYR A 191 -10.66 -10.52 -7.24
CA TYR A 191 -11.81 -11.39 -7.49
C TYR A 191 -11.33 -12.76 -7.93
N THR A 192 -11.92 -13.79 -7.34
CA THR A 192 -11.60 -15.18 -7.69
C THR A 192 -12.82 -15.89 -8.25
N PHE A 193 -12.56 -16.81 -9.17
CA PHE A 193 -13.57 -17.66 -9.78
C PHE A 193 -13.07 -19.10 -9.71
N ASP A 194 -13.82 -19.94 -9.05
CA ASP A 194 -13.47 -21.32 -8.73
C ASP A 194 -14.52 -22.30 -9.26
N THR A 195 -14.14 -23.59 -9.35
CA THR A 195 -15.00 -24.66 -9.84
C THR A 195 -16.08 -25.07 -8.84
N THR A 196 -15.76 -25.12 -7.56
CA THR A 196 -16.65 -25.59 -6.49
C THR A 196 -16.54 -24.70 -5.26
N GLU A 197 -17.51 -24.79 -4.36
CA GLU A 197 -17.48 -24.07 -3.09
C GLU A 197 -16.25 -24.45 -2.26
N GLU A 198 -15.85 -25.73 -2.27
CA GLU A 198 -14.65 -26.19 -1.54
C GLU A 198 -13.37 -25.57 -2.10
N ASN A 199 -13.26 -25.50 -3.43
CA ASN A 199 -12.09 -24.86 -4.06
C ASN A 199 -12.08 -23.35 -3.81
N ALA A 200 -13.24 -22.69 -3.88
CA ALA A 200 -13.38 -21.28 -3.53
C ALA A 200 -12.98 -21.00 -2.08
N LYS A 201 -13.27 -21.90 -1.15
CA LYS A 201 -12.83 -21.80 0.25
C LYS A 201 -11.33 -21.93 0.39
N LYS A 202 -10.69 -22.85 -0.34
CA LYS A 202 -9.21 -22.98 -0.35
C LYS A 202 -8.56 -21.71 -0.90
N THR A 203 -9.06 -21.19 -2.02
CA THR A 203 -8.59 -19.92 -2.59
C THR A 203 -8.80 -18.75 -1.63
N TYR A 204 -9.92 -18.75 -0.90
CA TYR A 204 -10.21 -17.76 0.13
C TYR A 204 -9.18 -17.77 1.25
N GLU A 205 -8.83 -18.93 1.76
CA GLU A 205 -7.81 -19.10 2.81
C GLU A 205 -6.43 -18.67 2.31
N GLU A 206 -6.08 -19.01 1.06
CA GLU A 206 -4.84 -18.59 0.41
C GLU A 206 -4.73 -17.06 0.31
N VAL A 207 -5.79 -16.37 -0.12
CA VAL A 207 -5.79 -14.90 -0.20
C VAL A 207 -5.75 -14.25 1.18
N CYS A 208 -6.43 -14.81 2.18
CA CYS A 208 -6.33 -14.34 3.56
C CYS A 208 -4.89 -14.43 4.07
N GLN A 209 -4.17 -15.52 3.77
CA GLN A 209 -2.76 -15.66 4.14
C GLN A 209 -1.87 -14.61 3.46
N VAL A 210 -2.14 -14.28 2.20
CA VAL A 210 -1.45 -13.19 1.49
C VAL A 210 -1.65 -11.85 2.22
N TYR A 211 -2.85 -11.57 2.70
CA TYR A 211 -3.10 -10.34 3.47
C TYR A 211 -2.30 -10.31 4.78
N GLU A 212 -2.26 -11.42 5.49
CA GLU A 212 -1.44 -11.56 6.70
C GLU A 212 0.05 -11.30 6.38
N ASN A 213 0.55 -11.84 5.26
CA ASN A 213 1.92 -11.61 4.81
C ASN A 213 2.19 -10.13 4.49
N ILE A 214 1.26 -9.44 3.79
CA ILE A 214 1.37 -8.00 3.50
C ILE A 214 1.53 -7.21 4.80
N PHE A 215 0.64 -7.41 5.79
CA PHE A 215 0.71 -6.67 7.05
C PHE A 215 1.97 -7.00 7.85
N ASN A 216 2.40 -8.26 7.86
CA ASN A 216 3.65 -8.68 8.49
C ASN A 216 4.88 -8.03 7.82
N ARG A 217 4.93 -7.97 6.49
CA ARG A 217 6.00 -7.25 5.76
C ARG A 217 6.03 -5.76 6.08
N LEU A 218 4.86 -5.16 6.27
CA LEU A 218 4.74 -3.76 6.69
C LEU A 218 5.10 -3.56 8.16
N GLY A 219 5.23 -4.62 8.96
CA GLY A 219 5.46 -4.53 10.41
C GLY A 219 4.25 -3.99 11.16
N LEU A 220 3.05 -4.17 10.62
CA LEU A 220 1.79 -3.72 11.22
C LEU A 220 1.15 -4.85 12.03
N GLN A 221 0.85 -4.58 13.30
CA GLN A 221 0.09 -5.49 14.15
C GLN A 221 -1.39 -5.42 13.77
N PHE A 222 -1.92 -6.49 13.23
CA PHE A 222 -3.31 -6.56 12.79
C PHE A 222 -4.13 -7.60 13.55
N LYS A 223 -5.45 -7.48 13.46
CA LYS A 223 -6.42 -8.49 13.90
C LYS A 223 -7.24 -8.93 12.69
N LYS A 224 -7.34 -10.25 12.48
CA LYS A 224 -8.28 -10.87 11.55
C LYS A 224 -9.49 -11.33 12.33
N VAL A 225 -10.65 -10.80 12.00
CA VAL A 225 -11.89 -11.07 12.73
C VAL A 225 -13.02 -11.46 11.79
N ILE A 226 -14.01 -12.17 12.28
CA ILE A 226 -15.24 -12.44 11.55
C ILE A 226 -15.97 -11.11 11.33
N GLY A 227 -16.23 -10.76 10.07
CA GLY A 227 -16.90 -9.53 9.65
C GLY A 227 -18.32 -9.75 9.16
N ALA A 228 -19.06 -8.66 9.02
CA ALA A 228 -20.38 -8.68 8.41
C ALA A 228 -20.28 -8.76 6.88
N THR A 229 -21.17 -9.50 6.24
CA THR A 229 -21.19 -9.61 4.78
C THR A 229 -21.88 -8.43 4.08
N GLY A 230 -22.71 -7.69 4.79
CA GLY A 230 -23.36 -6.45 4.33
C GLY A 230 -24.00 -6.55 2.93
N ASN A 231 -23.97 -5.45 2.19
CA ASN A 231 -24.53 -5.35 0.83
C ASN A 231 -23.75 -6.18 -0.22
N ILE A 232 -22.48 -6.48 0.04
CA ILE A 232 -21.68 -7.35 -0.84
C ILE A 232 -22.24 -8.77 -0.78
N GLY A 233 -22.58 -9.23 0.42
CA GLY A 233 -23.17 -10.55 0.65
C GLY A 233 -22.13 -11.67 0.69
N GLY A 234 -22.60 -12.90 0.69
CA GLY A 234 -21.75 -14.10 0.79
C GLY A 234 -22.04 -14.90 2.04
N LYS A 235 -21.29 -16.01 2.22
CA LYS A 235 -21.48 -16.98 3.33
C LYS A 235 -20.49 -16.78 4.46
N LEU A 236 -19.32 -16.21 4.16
CA LEU A 236 -18.22 -16.02 5.08
C LEU A 236 -17.50 -14.71 4.76
N SER A 237 -17.10 -14.00 5.80
CA SER A 237 -16.34 -12.77 5.65
C SER A 237 -15.37 -12.60 6.81
N HIS A 238 -14.16 -12.06 6.50
CA HIS A 238 -13.18 -11.66 7.51
C HIS A 238 -12.69 -10.25 7.23
N GLU A 239 -12.62 -9.46 8.28
CA GLU A 239 -12.02 -8.13 8.29
C GLU A 239 -10.60 -8.19 8.84
N PHE A 240 -9.74 -7.33 8.29
CA PHE A 240 -8.37 -7.09 8.77
C PHE A 240 -8.32 -5.68 9.32
N LEU A 241 -7.98 -5.55 10.61
CA LEU A 241 -8.08 -4.28 11.32
C LEU A 241 -6.79 -3.98 12.10
N LEU A 242 -6.48 -2.70 12.20
CA LEU A 242 -5.41 -2.17 13.05
C LEU A 242 -6.03 -1.52 14.29
N GLN A 243 -5.58 -1.93 15.47
CA GLN A 243 -6.07 -1.35 16.74
C GLN A 243 -5.71 0.14 16.81
N SER A 244 -6.71 0.99 17.05
CA SER A 244 -6.56 2.43 17.21
C SER A 244 -7.80 3.04 17.84
N ASP A 245 -7.60 4.01 18.75
CA ASP A 245 -8.70 4.69 19.44
C ASP A 245 -9.58 5.52 18.49
N ILE A 246 -9.05 5.95 17.34
CA ILE A 246 -9.82 6.66 16.31
C ILE A 246 -10.55 5.70 15.35
N GLY A 247 -10.40 4.39 15.54
CA GLY A 247 -11.07 3.37 14.74
C GLY A 247 -12.60 3.45 14.93
N GLU A 248 -13.33 3.39 13.82
CA GLU A 248 -14.78 3.42 13.82
C GLU A 248 -15.40 2.07 14.14
N ASP A 249 -14.69 0.99 13.84
CA ASP A 249 -15.14 -0.37 14.09
C ASP A 249 -14.84 -0.79 15.53
N THR A 250 -15.79 -1.48 16.12
CA THR A 250 -15.59 -2.10 17.42
C THR A 250 -15.53 -3.62 17.27
N ILE A 251 -14.44 -4.20 17.74
CA ILE A 251 -14.23 -5.65 17.67
C ILE A 251 -14.11 -6.28 19.05
N LYS A 252 -14.47 -7.55 19.14
CA LYS A 252 -14.18 -8.40 20.29
C LYS A 252 -13.14 -9.44 19.90
N VAL A 253 -12.03 -9.50 20.62
CA VAL A 253 -10.93 -10.45 20.37
C VAL A 253 -10.66 -11.29 21.61
N CYS A 254 -10.31 -12.53 21.39
CA CYS A 254 -9.97 -13.43 22.49
C CYS A 254 -8.61 -13.08 23.10
N THR A 255 -8.51 -13.14 24.41
CA THR A 255 -7.26 -12.89 25.15
C THR A 255 -6.23 -14.02 25.03
N SER A 256 -6.65 -15.21 24.57
CA SER A 256 -5.82 -16.43 24.59
C SER A 256 -5.69 -17.15 23.25
N CYS A 257 -6.61 -16.93 22.31
CA CYS A 257 -6.54 -17.51 20.96
C CYS A 257 -6.80 -16.48 19.88
N GLN A 258 -6.79 -16.90 18.61
CA GLN A 258 -6.94 -15.99 17.47
C GLN A 258 -8.41 -15.65 17.13
N TYR A 259 -9.39 -16.13 17.93
CA TYR A 259 -10.79 -15.78 17.69
C TYR A 259 -11.04 -14.29 17.84
N GLY A 260 -11.74 -13.73 16.87
CA GLY A 260 -12.20 -12.35 16.90
C GLY A 260 -13.44 -12.15 16.02
N ARG A 261 -14.26 -11.17 16.38
CA ARG A 261 -15.43 -10.78 15.58
C ARG A 261 -15.70 -9.28 15.67
N ASN A 262 -16.23 -8.71 14.61
CA ASN A 262 -16.85 -7.39 14.67
C ASN A 262 -18.15 -7.48 15.51
N ILE A 263 -18.44 -6.46 16.30
CA ILE A 263 -19.67 -6.46 17.14
C ILE A 263 -20.95 -6.47 16.32
N GLU A 264 -20.90 -6.00 15.07
CA GLU A 264 -22.03 -6.02 14.13
C GLU A 264 -22.46 -7.44 13.74
N VAL A 265 -21.55 -8.41 13.92
CA VAL A 265 -21.85 -9.82 13.66
C VAL A 265 -22.43 -10.45 14.92
N GLU A 266 -23.68 -10.86 14.86
CA GLU A 266 -24.28 -11.66 15.91
C GLU A 266 -23.71 -13.09 15.87
N ASP A 267 -23.16 -13.56 16.99
CA ASP A 267 -22.69 -14.92 17.16
C ASP A 267 -23.37 -15.55 18.38
N PRO A 268 -24.41 -16.39 18.15
CA PRO A 268 -25.14 -17.04 19.25
C PRO A 268 -24.29 -17.97 20.12
N SER A 269 -23.11 -18.37 19.63
CA SER A 269 -22.17 -19.22 20.39
C SER A 269 -21.41 -18.44 21.48
N VAL A 270 -21.34 -17.09 21.36
CA VAL A 270 -20.71 -16.23 22.35
C VAL A 270 -21.65 -15.95 23.52
N ARG A 271 -21.43 -16.63 24.64
CA ARG A 271 -22.16 -16.45 25.89
C ARG A 271 -21.30 -15.77 26.94
N GLU A 272 -21.88 -14.89 27.74
CA GLU A 272 -21.22 -14.27 28.90
C GLU A 272 -19.85 -13.62 28.58
N ASN A 273 -19.66 -13.07 27.37
CA ASN A 273 -18.38 -12.50 26.92
C ASN A 273 -17.20 -13.49 26.89
N LYS A 274 -17.49 -14.78 26.70
CA LYS A 274 -16.49 -15.85 26.59
C LYS A 274 -16.25 -16.25 25.15
N CYS A 275 -15.00 -16.59 24.85
CA CYS A 275 -14.59 -17.07 23.53
C CYS A 275 -15.24 -18.45 23.23
N PRO A 276 -15.92 -18.62 22.08
CA PRO A 276 -16.55 -19.88 21.73
C PRO A 276 -15.53 -20.98 21.41
N SER A 277 -14.30 -20.62 21.06
CA SER A 277 -13.25 -21.57 20.68
C SER A 277 -12.46 -22.11 21.89
N CYS A 278 -12.18 -21.30 22.92
CA CYS A 278 -11.32 -21.70 24.04
C CYS A 278 -11.86 -21.33 25.42
N GLY A 279 -13.01 -20.66 25.52
CA GLY A 279 -13.64 -20.29 26.80
C GLY A 279 -13.02 -19.08 27.51
N SER A 280 -11.90 -18.52 27.02
CA SER A 280 -11.25 -17.33 27.62
C SER A 280 -12.08 -16.07 27.45
N GLY A 281 -11.73 -15.00 28.14
CA GLY A 281 -12.39 -13.70 28.02
C GLY A 281 -12.23 -13.07 26.61
N LEU A 282 -13.17 -12.21 26.27
CA LEU A 282 -13.13 -11.40 25.05
C LEU A 282 -12.92 -9.94 25.42
N ASP A 283 -11.85 -9.33 24.92
CA ASP A 283 -11.58 -7.91 25.04
C ASP A 283 -12.26 -7.13 23.92
N LYS A 284 -12.82 -5.99 24.30
CA LYS A 284 -13.43 -5.03 23.35
C LYS A 284 -12.42 -3.93 23.02
N MET A 285 -12.24 -3.63 21.72
CA MET A 285 -11.34 -2.57 21.27
C MET A 285 -11.87 -1.88 20.03
N SER A 286 -11.48 -0.61 19.85
CA SER A 286 -11.69 0.14 18.60
C SER A 286 -10.59 -0.17 17.61
N ALA A 287 -10.91 -0.22 16.32
CA ALA A 287 -9.97 -0.54 15.28
C ALA A 287 -10.32 0.11 13.93
N ILE A 288 -9.32 0.23 13.06
CA ILE A 288 -9.45 0.74 11.70
C ILE A 288 -9.48 -0.46 10.75
N GLU A 289 -10.58 -0.66 10.04
CA GLU A 289 -10.67 -1.66 8.98
C GLU A 289 -9.80 -1.27 7.80
N VAL A 290 -8.82 -2.10 7.45
CA VAL A 290 -7.88 -1.87 6.34
C VAL A 290 -8.02 -2.88 5.20
N GLY A 291 -8.71 -3.97 5.44
CA GLY A 291 -8.99 -5.00 4.43
C GLY A 291 -10.18 -5.86 4.79
N HIS A 292 -10.83 -6.41 3.76
CA HIS A 292 -12.00 -7.25 3.89
C HIS A 292 -12.01 -8.35 2.83
N SER A 293 -12.32 -9.57 3.23
CA SER A 293 -12.41 -10.75 2.39
C SER A 293 -13.80 -11.33 2.45
N PHE A 294 -14.38 -11.72 1.31
CA PHE A 294 -15.73 -12.27 1.20
C PHE A 294 -15.74 -13.57 0.39
N LEU A 295 -16.38 -14.60 0.89
CA LEU A 295 -16.71 -15.80 0.14
C LEU A 295 -18.15 -15.65 -0.42
N LEU A 296 -18.25 -15.24 -1.69
CA LEU A 296 -19.51 -14.81 -2.31
C LEU A 296 -20.40 -15.97 -2.76
N GLY A 297 -19.84 -17.17 -2.96
CA GLY A 297 -20.55 -18.28 -3.59
C GLY A 297 -20.92 -17.97 -5.04
N THR A 298 -22.18 -18.17 -5.41
CA THR A 298 -22.70 -18.00 -6.79
C THR A 298 -23.53 -16.72 -6.97
N LYS A 299 -23.61 -15.85 -5.95
CA LYS A 299 -24.49 -14.66 -5.92
C LYS A 299 -24.44 -13.82 -7.20
N TYR A 300 -23.24 -13.50 -7.68
CA TYR A 300 -23.07 -12.68 -8.88
C TYR A 300 -22.95 -13.52 -10.15
N SER A 301 -22.30 -14.68 -10.08
CA SER A 301 -22.06 -15.55 -11.22
C SER A 301 -23.33 -16.15 -11.80
N GLU A 302 -24.32 -16.53 -10.98
CA GLU A 302 -25.64 -16.97 -11.46
C GLU A 302 -26.38 -15.84 -12.19
N ILE A 303 -26.44 -14.65 -11.60
CA ILE A 303 -27.20 -13.51 -12.15
C ILE A 303 -26.60 -13.02 -13.47
N LEU A 304 -25.26 -12.95 -13.53
CA LEU A 304 -24.53 -12.39 -14.68
C LEU A 304 -24.04 -13.45 -15.66
N GLY A 305 -24.35 -14.74 -15.42
CA GLY A 305 -24.04 -15.82 -16.33
C GLY A 305 -22.57 -16.21 -16.42
N SER A 306 -21.81 -16.06 -15.34
CA SER A 306 -20.42 -16.50 -15.30
C SER A 306 -20.34 -18.02 -15.14
N THR A 307 -19.98 -18.73 -16.22
CA THR A 307 -19.90 -20.20 -16.28
C THR A 307 -18.56 -20.67 -16.84
N TYR A 308 -18.23 -21.93 -16.57
CA TYR A 308 -17.11 -22.63 -17.17
C TYR A 308 -17.56 -24.00 -17.74
N LYS A 309 -16.76 -24.57 -18.65
CA LYS A 309 -16.98 -25.93 -19.17
C LYS A 309 -16.30 -26.96 -18.25
N ASP A 310 -17.07 -27.90 -17.74
CA ASP A 310 -16.57 -29.07 -17.02
C ASP A 310 -15.92 -30.11 -17.94
N LYS A 311 -15.53 -31.27 -17.39
CA LYS A 311 -14.93 -32.39 -18.15
C LYS A 311 -15.83 -32.95 -19.23
N ASN A 312 -17.14 -32.79 -19.06
CA ASN A 312 -18.20 -33.30 -19.96
C ASN A 312 -18.72 -32.18 -20.89
N ALA A 313 -18.03 -31.06 -21.00
CA ALA A 313 -18.43 -29.88 -21.76
C ALA A 313 -19.76 -29.22 -21.28
N LYS A 314 -20.23 -29.54 -20.07
CA LYS A 314 -21.38 -28.91 -19.45
C LYS A 314 -21.03 -27.55 -18.86
N ASN A 315 -21.91 -26.57 -19.01
CA ASN A 315 -21.78 -25.27 -18.38
C ASN A 315 -22.10 -25.37 -16.88
N ILE A 316 -21.16 -24.98 -16.06
CA ILE A 316 -21.27 -24.93 -14.60
C ILE A 316 -21.04 -23.50 -14.14
N VAL A 317 -21.81 -23.00 -13.20
CA VAL A 317 -21.67 -21.68 -12.61
C VAL A 317 -20.38 -21.62 -11.76
N THR A 318 -19.63 -20.53 -11.86
CA THR A 318 -18.41 -20.34 -11.05
C THR A 318 -18.74 -19.92 -9.62
N HIS A 319 -17.93 -20.35 -8.66
CA HIS A 319 -17.95 -19.85 -7.29
C HIS A 319 -16.98 -18.71 -7.13
N MET A 320 -17.40 -17.63 -6.47
CA MET A 320 -16.64 -16.38 -6.42
C MET A 320 -16.18 -16.05 -5.01
N GLY A 321 -15.03 -15.39 -4.95
CA GLY A 321 -14.56 -14.63 -3.79
C GLY A 321 -14.24 -13.18 -4.19
N CYS A 322 -14.33 -12.26 -3.23
CA CYS A 322 -14.00 -10.84 -3.38
C CYS A 322 -13.14 -10.40 -2.19
N TYR A 323 -12.09 -9.65 -2.46
CA TYR A 323 -11.08 -9.31 -1.45
C TYR A 323 -10.58 -7.88 -1.66
N GLY A 324 -10.92 -6.99 -0.74
CA GLY A 324 -10.57 -5.57 -0.78
C GLY A 324 -9.46 -5.20 0.20
N LEU A 325 -8.54 -4.33 -0.22
CA LEU A 325 -7.62 -3.58 0.66
C LEU A 325 -7.75 -2.10 0.35
N GLY A 326 -8.05 -1.29 1.36
CA GLY A 326 -8.02 0.16 1.24
C GLY A 326 -6.59 0.67 1.23
N VAL A 327 -5.96 0.81 0.07
CA VAL A 327 -4.50 1.09 -0.05
C VAL A 327 -4.13 2.43 0.59
N THR A 328 -4.87 3.48 0.28
CA THR A 328 -4.68 4.80 0.91
C THR A 328 -5.02 4.78 2.41
N ARG A 329 -5.98 3.95 2.82
CA ARG A 329 -6.34 3.74 4.23
C ARG A 329 -5.22 3.01 4.99
N ILE A 330 -4.61 1.95 4.40
CA ILE A 330 -3.44 1.26 4.97
C ILE A 330 -2.27 2.23 5.17
N LEU A 331 -2.00 3.10 4.18
CA LEU A 331 -0.95 4.10 4.27
C LEU A 331 -1.15 4.99 5.50
N GLN A 332 -2.32 5.58 5.66
CA GLN A 332 -2.59 6.48 6.79
C GLN A 332 -2.74 5.73 8.11
N ALA A 333 -3.39 4.57 8.15
CA ALA A 333 -3.54 3.77 9.35
C ALA A 333 -2.18 3.29 9.89
N GLY A 334 -1.24 2.94 8.99
CA GLY A 334 0.14 2.63 9.37
C GLY A 334 0.82 3.81 10.06
N ILE A 335 0.65 5.03 9.55
CA ILE A 335 1.14 6.25 10.23
C ILE A 335 0.46 6.42 11.59
N GLU A 336 -0.86 6.20 11.67
CA GLU A 336 -1.61 6.38 12.93
C GLU A 336 -1.08 5.50 14.05
N VAL A 337 -0.84 4.21 13.76
CA VAL A 337 -0.45 3.24 14.78
C VAL A 337 1.04 3.26 15.11
N LEU A 338 1.90 3.72 14.20
CA LEU A 338 3.35 3.68 14.38
C LEU A 338 3.96 5.01 14.84
N SER A 339 3.31 6.15 14.51
CA SER A 339 3.92 7.49 14.69
C SER A 339 3.88 7.96 16.12
N GLU A 340 4.88 8.79 16.45
CA GLU A 340 4.90 9.67 17.63
C GLU A 340 4.00 10.90 17.39
N ASP A 341 3.77 11.74 18.40
CA ASP A 341 2.84 12.88 18.27
C ASP A 341 3.27 13.94 17.24
N GLU A 342 4.59 14.13 17.10
CA GLU A 342 5.16 15.16 16.22
C GLU A 342 6.03 14.60 15.09
N ALA A 343 6.19 13.27 14.99
CA ALA A 343 7.06 12.65 14.02
C ALA A 343 6.40 11.43 13.37
N ILE A 344 6.41 11.42 12.04
CA ILE A 344 5.94 10.28 11.26
C ILE A 344 6.85 9.08 11.52
N ARG A 345 6.24 7.90 11.67
CA ARG A 345 6.90 6.61 11.59
C ARG A 345 6.18 5.78 10.53
N TRP A 346 6.85 5.59 9.42
CA TRP A 346 6.37 4.75 8.33
C TRP A 346 6.56 3.27 8.67
N PRO A 347 5.77 2.34 8.13
CA PRO A 347 6.26 0.99 7.92
C PRO A 347 7.60 1.09 7.18
N LYS A 348 8.70 0.60 7.79
CA LYS A 348 10.08 0.92 7.33
C LYS A 348 10.28 0.66 5.83
N ILE A 349 9.75 -0.45 5.32
CA ILE A 349 9.92 -0.88 3.93
C ILE A 349 9.35 0.13 2.92
N ILE A 350 8.32 0.90 3.28
CA ILE A 350 7.66 1.89 2.41
C ILE A 350 8.04 3.34 2.73
N SER A 351 8.96 3.60 3.66
CA SER A 351 9.44 4.97 3.92
C SER A 351 9.80 5.69 2.60
N PRO A 352 9.48 6.98 2.43
CA PRO A 352 9.68 7.68 1.16
C PRO A 352 11.14 7.66 0.71
N TYR A 353 12.08 7.81 1.63
CA TYR A 353 13.51 7.52 1.47
C TYR A 353 13.99 6.79 2.71
N GLN A 354 14.87 5.82 2.53
CA GLN A 354 15.46 5.08 3.65
C GLN A 354 16.56 5.89 4.33
N ILE A 355 17.27 6.73 3.58
CA ILE A 355 18.49 7.39 4.03
C ILE A 355 18.45 8.87 3.67
N CYS A 356 18.69 9.74 4.67
CA CYS A 356 18.92 11.15 4.49
C CYS A 356 20.37 11.48 4.84
N ILE A 357 21.13 12.04 3.91
CA ILE A 357 22.50 12.51 4.14
C ILE A 357 22.46 14.00 4.47
N ILE A 358 23.06 14.40 5.60
CA ILE A 358 23.09 15.78 6.08
C ILE A 358 24.54 16.25 6.13
N PRO A 359 25.04 17.05 5.15
CA PRO A 359 26.35 17.68 5.22
C PRO A 359 26.41 18.76 6.30
N GLN A 360 27.61 19.18 6.65
CA GLN A 360 27.84 20.34 7.55
C GLN A 360 27.12 21.59 7.02
N MET A 361 26.83 22.52 7.93
CA MET A 361 26.22 23.80 7.58
C MET A 361 27.16 24.72 6.80
N LYS A 362 26.57 25.75 6.15
CA LYS A 362 27.33 26.79 5.42
C LYS A 362 28.46 27.38 6.22
N GLY A 363 29.60 27.60 5.58
CA GLY A 363 30.78 28.25 6.12
C GLY A 363 32.02 27.39 6.01
N TYR A 364 32.54 26.84 7.14
CA TYR A 364 33.79 26.11 7.16
C TYR A 364 33.76 24.88 6.23
N MET A 365 34.62 24.89 5.20
CA MET A 365 34.80 23.78 4.23
C MET A 365 33.50 23.25 3.59
N GLU A 366 32.51 24.09 3.36
CA GLU A 366 31.19 23.71 2.83
C GLU A 366 31.30 22.85 1.56
N ASP A 367 32.13 23.25 0.58
CA ASP A 367 32.31 22.51 -0.67
C ASP A 367 32.85 21.09 -0.45
N LYS A 368 33.77 20.94 0.53
CA LYS A 368 34.37 19.65 0.89
C LYS A 368 33.31 18.70 1.49
N PHE A 369 32.49 19.18 2.40
CA PHE A 369 31.42 18.38 3.00
C PHE A 369 30.37 18.01 1.97
N MET A 370 30.06 18.89 1.01
CA MET A 370 29.15 18.59 -0.08
C MET A 370 29.76 17.55 -1.04
N GLU A 371 31.05 17.65 -1.35
CA GLU A 371 31.77 16.63 -2.15
C GLU A 371 31.72 15.25 -1.47
N LEU A 372 31.99 15.17 -0.17
CA LEU A 372 31.90 13.94 0.60
C LEU A 372 30.47 13.37 0.62
N SER A 373 29.46 14.23 0.75
CA SER A 373 28.05 13.83 0.69
C SER A 373 27.67 13.24 -0.65
N ASN A 374 28.12 13.87 -1.73
CA ASN A 374 27.88 13.40 -3.09
C ASN A 374 28.57 12.05 -3.34
N LYS A 375 29.82 11.89 -2.86
CA LYS A 375 30.55 10.63 -2.97
C LYS A 375 29.86 9.52 -2.21
N LEU A 376 29.48 9.75 -0.95
CA LEU A 376 28.79 8.77 -0.13
C LEU A 376 27.42 8.40 -0.74
N TYR A 377 26.68 9.38 -1.26
CA TYR A 377 25.43 9.13 -1.99
C TYR A 377 25.65 8.17 -3.16
N ASP A 378 26.67 8.44 -4.00
CA ASP A 378 26.96 7.61 -5.18
C ASP A 378 27.36 6.18 -4.79
N GLU A 379 28.12 6.03 -3.70
CA GLU A 379 28.51 4.73 -3.15
C GLU A 379 27.29 3.95 -2.63
N ILE A 380 26.40 4.60 -1.88
CA ILE A 380 25.18 3.94 -1.34
C ILE A 380 24.22 3.54 -2.45
N VAL A 381 23.93 4.42 -3.42
CA VAL A 381 22.99 4.10 -4.51
C VAL A 381 23.54 3.09 -5.52
N ALA A 382 24.83 2.76 -5.46
CA ALA A 382 25.42 1.67 -6.21
C ALA A 382 24.93 0.30 -5.72
N VAL A 383 24.52 0.22 -4.45
CA VAL A 383 23.91 -0.99 -3.87
C VAL A 383 22.49 -1.16 -4.45
N PRO A 384 22.17 -2.32 -5.05
CA PRO A 384 20.92 -2.48 -5.83
C PRO A 384 19.64 -2.15 -5.07
N ASN A 385 19.50 -2.60 -3.83
CA ASN A 385 18.31 -2.38 -2.99
C ASN A 385 18.21 -0.93 -2.45
N LEU A 386 19.30 -0.16 -2.48
CA LEU A 386 19.32 1.24 -2.01
C LEU A 386 19.19 2.25 -3.15
N ARG A 387 19.06 1.77 -4.39
CA ARG A 387 18.91 2.62 -5.55
C ARG A 387 17.61 3.42 -5.47
N GLY A 388 17.76 4.75 -5.42
CA GLY A 388 16.61 5.66 -5.30
C GLY A 388 16.10 5.87 -3.86
N GLU A 389 16.74 5.24 -2.86
CA GLU A 389 16.35 5.30 -1.45
C GLU A 389 17.10 6.35 -0.64
N VAL A 390 17.91 7.17 -1.29
CA VAL A 390 18.76 8.18 -0.65
C VAL A 390 18.37 9.58 -1.08
N VAL A 391 18.40 10.52 -0.13
CA VAL A 391 18.25 11.96 -0.39
C VAL A 391 19.35 12.72 0.37
N ILE A 392 19.84 13.82 -0.21
CA ILE A 392 20.81 14.72 0.45
C ILE A 392 20.07 15.97 0.90
N ASP A 393 20.18 16.35 2.17
CA ASP A 393 19.71 17.63 2.64
C ASP A 393 20.77 18.73 2.41
N ASP A 394 20.71 19.32 1.22
CA ASP A 394 21.60 20.35 0.73
C ASP A 394 21.28 21.76 1.25
N ARG A 395 20.31 21.90 2.16
CA ARG A 395 19.89 23.19 2.72
C ARG A 395 20.87 23.68 3.80
N THR A 396 22.11 23.88 3.43
CA THR A 396 23.25 24.21 4.32
C THR A 396 23.07 25.50 5.12
N LYS A 397 22.14 26.39 4.71
CA LYS A 397 21.77 27.60 5.48
C LYS A 397 21.12 27.27 6.83
N PHE A 398 20.55 26.08 7.00
CA PHE A 398 20.01 25.59 8.26
C PHE A 398 21.07 24.82 9.03
N THR A 399 21.00 24.89 10.38
CA THR A 399 21.90 24.10 11.23
C THR A 399 21.70 22.61 11.03
N VAL A 400 22.72 21.80 11.32
CA VAL A 400 22.62 20.33 11.28
C VAL A 400 21.49 19.86 12.21
N GLY A 401 21.38 20.40 13.43
CA GLY A 401 20.32 20.04 14.37
C GLY A 401 18.91 20.33 13.84
N ASN A 402 18.70 21.46 13.13
CA ASN A 402 17.41 21.75 12.52
C ASN A 402 17.06 20.74 11.42
N ARG A 403 18.01 20.40 10.55
CA ARG A 403 17.81 19.41 9.47
C ARG A 403 17.61 18.00 10.02
N LEU A 404 18.32 17.62 11.09
CA LEU A 404 18.09 16.37 11.82
C LEU A 404 16.67 16.29 12.40
N SER A 405 16.21 17.36 13.04
CA SER A 405 14.85 17.45 13.57
C SER A 405 13.81 17.27 12.46
N GLN A 406 14.02 17.89 11.30
CA GLN A 406 13.12 17.74 10.14
C GLN A 406 13.19 16.33 9.54
N ALA A 407 14.36 15.71 9.43
CA ALA A 407 14.52 14.35 8.96
C ALA A 407 13.83 13.33 9.89
N ASN A 408 13.97 13.52 11.21
CA ASN A 408 13.26 12.74 12.22
C ASN A 408 11.73 12.90 12.11
N ARG A 409 11.29 14.15 11.97
CA ARG A 409 9.86 14.49 11.82
C ARG A 409 9.23 13.84 10.58
N LEU A 410 9.97 13.78 9.46
CA LEU A 410 9.55 13.13 8.21
C LEU A 410 9.64 11.60 8.27
N GLY A 411 10.30 11.06 9.30
CA GLY A 411 10.39 9.61 9.53
C GLY A 411 11.34 8.90 8.57
N TYR A 412 12.44 9.56 8.14
CA TYR A 412 13.50 8.83 7.43
C TYR A 412 14.17 7.86 8.40
N PRO A 413 14.20 6.54 8.10
CA PRO A 413 14.71 5.54 9.04
C PRO A 413 16.18 5.76 9.45
N TYR A 414 17.00 6.19 8.49
CA TYR A 414 18.44 6.41 8.71
C TYR A 414 18.86 7.82 8.30
N VAL A 415 19.66 8.44 9.14
CA VAL A 415 20.28 9.74 8.83
C VAL A 415 21.78 9.61 8.94
N VAL A 416 22.52 10.07 7.92
CA VAL A 416 23.98 10.13 7.94
C VAL A 416 24.40 11.58 8.02
N VAL A 417 25.01 11.97 9.14
CA VAL A 417 25.59 13.31 9.30
C VAL A 417 27.05 13.28 8.89
N ILE A 418 27.42 14.19 7.98
CA ILE A 418 28.79 14.37 7.54
C ILE A 418 29.36 15.59 8.30
N GLY A 419 29.91 15.31 9.47
CA GLY A 419 30.51 16.28 10.37
C GLY A 419 32.02 16.40 10.23
N LYS A 420 32.68 17.08 11.20
CA LYS A 420 34.13 17.33 11.17
C LYS A 420 34.95 16.03 11.12
N SER A 421 34.53 14.97 11.79
CA SER A 421 35.19 13.66 11.76
C SER A 421 35.29 13.02 10.37
N ALA A 422 34.54 13.50 9.39
CA ALA A 422 34.60 13.01 8.01
C ALA A 422 35.85 13.51 7.24
N ILE A 423 36.60 14.46 7.79
CA ILE A 423 37.82 15.00 7.18
C ILE A 423 39.08 14.66 7.98
N ASP A 424 38.98 13.86 9.06
CA ASP A 424 40.09 13.34 9.82
C ASP A 424 40.92 12.33 9.01
N GLU A 425 42.08 11.94 9.50
CA GLU A 425 42.95 10.92 8.87
C GLU A 425 42.19 9.58 8.67
N GLU A 426 41.38 9.20 9.64
CA GLU A 426 40.44 8.11 9.55
C GLU A 426 38.98 8.63 9.47
N PRO A 427 38.43 8.89 8.25
CA PRO A 427 37.12 9.49 8.09
C PRO A 427 36.00 8.67 8.73
N LYS A 428 35.21 9.30 9.61
CA LYS A 428 34.05 8.72 10.24
C LYS A 428 32.83 9.59 10.03
N TYR A 429 31.72 8.94 9.76
CA TYR A 429 30.40 9.54 9.55
C TYR A 429 29.48 9.09 10.68
N GLU A 430 28.62 9.99 11.13
CA GLU A 430 27.63 9.70 12.16
C GLU A 430 26.39 9.10 11.50
N LEU A 431 26.12 7.80 11.74
CA LEU A 431 24.90 7.11 11.30
C LEU A 431 23.91 7.04 12.45
N GLN A 432 22.75 7.66 12.29
CA GLN A 432 21.64 7.59 13.22
C GLN A 432 20.57 6.63 12.69
N ASP A 433 20.18 5.63 13.49
CA ASP A 433 18.95 4.86 13.30
C ASP A 433 17.83 5.54 14.10
N ILE A 434 16.94 6.23 13.40
CA ILE A 434 15.90 7.06 13.99
C ILE A 434 14.87 6.21 14.75
N TYR A 435 14.57 5.01 14.26
CA TYR A 435 13.57 4.13 14.85
C TYR A 435 14.08 3.44 16.12
N ASN A 436 15.35 3.04 16.12
CA ASN A 436 15.99 2.41 17.28
C ASN A 436 16.65 3.41 18.23
N LYS A 437 16.69 4.71 17.85
CA LYS A 437 17.32 5.82 18.63
C LYS A 437 18.79 5.52 18.97
N THR A 438 19.54 4.94 18.01
CA THR A 438 20.97 4.63 18.15
C THR A 438 21.81 5.49 17.21
N THR A 439 23.05 5.74 17.62
CA THR A 439 24.03 6.52 16.85
C THR A 439 25.36 5.78 16.83
N ASP A 440 25.92 5.60 15.63
CA ASP A 440 27.21 4.96 15.40
C ASP A 440 28.13 5.87 14.58
N PHE A 441 29.43 5.82 14.88
CA PHE A 441 30.47 6.52 14.10
C PHE A 441 31.22 5.49 13.25
N LEU A 442 30.97 5.50 11.95
CA LEU A 442 31.37 4.45 11.01
C LEU A 442 32.14 5.03 9.82
N SER A 443 33.04 4.23 9.23
CA SER A 443 33.59 4.54 7.90
C SER A 443 32.54 4.38 6.80
N SER A 444 32.77 4.92 5.60
CA SER A 444 31.86 4.76 4.46
C SER A 444 31.58 3.28 4.13
N SER A 445 32.61 2.44 4.15
CA SER A 445 32.48 1.01 3.90
C SER A 445 31.62 0.28 4.94
N GLN A 446 31.75 0.63 6.22
CA GLN A 446 30.93 0.08 7.30
C GLN A 446 29.46 0.54 7.18
N ILE A 447 29.22 1.82 6.83
CA ILE A 447 27.88 2.33 6.54
C ILE A 447 27.23 1.55 5.40
N ILE A 448 27.92 1.39 4.28
CA ILE A 448 27.43 0.67 3.12
C ILE A 448 27.12 -0.78 3.49
N SER A 449 28.00 -1.45 4.21
CA SER A 449 27.78 -2.83 4.69
C SER A 449 26.53 -2.93 5.57
N LYS A 450 26.34 -2.01 6.52
CA LYS A 450 25.18 -1.99 7.40
C LYS A 450 23.89 -1.69 6.64
N LEU A 451 23.91 -0.68 5.78
CA LEU A 451 22.72 -0.25 5.02
C LEU A 451 22.35 -1.23 3.88
N SER A 452 23.30 -2.00 3.34
CA SER A 452 23.02 -3.02 2.31
C SER A 452 22.09 -4.15 2.79
N GLN A 453 21.97 -4.34 4.11
CA GLN A 453 21.10 -5.33 4.72
C GLN A 453 19.64 -4.86 4.87
N ILE A 454 19.35 -3.58 4.57
CA ILE A 454 18.02 -3.02 4.69
C ILE A 454 17.12 -3.66 3.63
N LYS A 455 15.95 -4.14 4.07
CA LYS A 455 14.89 -4.58 3.16
C LYS A 455 14.17 -3.34 2.61
N THR A 456 14.11 -3.24 1.29
CA THR A 456 13.36 -2.20 0.56
C THR A 456 12.36 -2.86 -0.39
N THR A 457 11.48 -2.06 -0.97
CA THR A 457 10.51 -2.54 -1.97
C THR A 457 11.13 -2.67 -3.34
#